data_b161c25c89199535a933a1bbfc5cf3e2
#
_entry.id   b161c25c89199535a933a1bbfc5cf3e2
#
_cell.length_a   1.000
_cell.length_b   1.000
_cell.length_c   1.000
_cell.angle_alpha   90.00
_cell.angle_beta   90.00
_cell.angle_gamma   90.00
#
_symmetry.space_group_name_H-M   'P 1'
#
loop_
_entity.id
_entity.type
_entity.pdbx_description
1 polymer ?
#
loop_
_entity_poly.entity_id
_entity_poly.type
_entity_poly.pdbx_seq_one_letter_code
_entity_poly.pdbx_strand_id
1 'polypeptide(L)'
;IIFMFQKEVGEKIYSKFPSSKYGRLSIITKYRLNIVKKFFVSPNCFFPKPKINSVVIHFIPKIQKYYKIENLKNLEEITNIFFSNKRKMINKNLKKILNMNDIKKIGNLDLKLRPSDLEPEIYYKITDLINKR
;
A
#
# COMPACT_ATOMS: atom_id res chain seq x y z
N ILE A 1 -11.35 9.33 12.07
CA ILE A 1 -12.13 8.63 11.02
C ILE A 1 -12.26 7.16 11.42
N ILE A 2 -13.50 6.67 11.45
CA ILE A 2 -13.78 5.30 11.84
C ILE A 2 -14.55 4.62 10.71
N PHE A 3 -14.02 3.49 10.22
CA PHE A 3 -14.67 2.70 9.18
C PHE A 3 -14.74 1.23 9.56
N MET A 4 -15.78 0.56 9.06
CA MET A 4 -15.95 -0.88 9.19
C MET A 4 -15.67 -1.56 7.86
N PHE A 5 -14.89 -2.64 7.90
CA PHE A 5 -14.53 -3.43 6.72
C PHE A 5 -14.80 -4.91 6.96
N GLN A 6 -14.98 -5.67 5.89
CA GLN A 6 -14.87 -7.12 5.99
C GLN A 6 -13.46 -7.48 6.50
N LYS A 7 -13.36 -8.52 7.31
CA LYS A 7 -12.11 -8.91 7.96
C LYS A 7 -10.94 -9.05 6.97
N GLU A 8 -11.16 -9.69 5.84
CA GLU A 8 -10.12 -9.91 4.84
C GLU A 8 -9.60 -8.60 4.24
N VAL A 9 -10.50 -7.66 3.95
CA VAL A 9 -10.12 -6.34 3.44
C VAL A 9 -9.35 -5.56 4.50
N GLY A 10 -9.83 -5.58 5.73
CA GLY A 10 -9.16 -4.91 6.85
C GLY A 10 -7.75 -5.44 7.08
N GLU A 11 -7.55 -6.75 7.01
CA GLU A 11 -6.23 -7.36 7.15
C GLU A 11 -5.25 -6.84 6.10
N LYS A 12 -5.70 -6.63 4.86
CA LYS A 12 -4.88 -6.04 3.81
C LYS A 12 -4.55 -4.57 4.08
N ILE A 13 -5.47 -3.83 4.70
CA ILE A 13 -5.28 -2.41 5.02
C ILE A 13 -4.23 -2.23 6.13
N TYR A 14 -4.36 -2.97 7.24
CA TYR A 14 -3.48 -2.77 8.39
C TYR A 14 -2.23 -3.66 8.41
N SER A 15 -2.04 -4.52 7.42
CA SER A 15 -0.88 -5.40 7.37
C SER A 15 0.43 -4.63 7.34
N LYS A 16 1.42 -5.17 8.05
CA LYS A 16 2.77 -4.59 8.10
C LYS A 16 3.68 -5.29 7.10
N PHE A 17 4.67 -4.56 6.63
CA PHE A 17 5.76 -5.12 5.84
C PHE A 17 6.80 -5.78 6.77
N PRO A 18 7.32 -6.97 6.48
CA PRO A 18 6.80 -7.91 5.48
C PRO A 18 5.70 -8.82 6.06
N SER A 19 4.71 -9.15 5.27
CA SER A 19 3.68 -10.12 5.65
C SER A 19 2.93 -10.63 4.43
N SER A 20 2.21 -11.74 4.59
CA SER A 20 1.46 -12.35 3.48
C SER A 20 0.31 -11.49 2.96
N LYS A 21 -0.25 -10.64 3.80
CA LYS A 21 -1.36 -9.74 3.45
C LYS A 21 -0.89 -8.36 2.97
N TYR A 22 0.41 -8.07 3.12
CA TYR A 22 0.99 -6.81 2.66
C TYR A 22 0.81 -6.64 1.16
N GLY A 23 0.39 -5.45 0.75
CA GLY A 23 0.19 -5.15 -0.64
C GLY A 23 -0.30 -3.73 -0.87
N ARG A 24 -0.99 -3.55 -1.98
CA ARG A 24 -1.44 -2.26 -2.48
C ARG A 24 -2.24 -1.45 -1.45
N LEU A 25 -3.22 -2.08 -0.79
CA LEU A 25 -4.08 -1.38 0.17
C LEU A 25 -3.30 -0.83 1.37
N SER A 26 -2.37 -1.62 1.91
CA SER A 26 -1.56 -1.15 3.04
C SER A 26 -0.62 -0.02 2.63
N ILE A 27 -0.04 -0.07 1.45
CA ILE A 27 0.86 0.96 0.93
C ILE A 27 0.12 2.30 0.80
N ILE A 28 -1.04 2.29 0.15
CA ILE A 28 -1.83 3.49 -0.10
C ILE A 28 -2.36 4.08 1.22
N THR A 29 -2.88 3.23 2.09
CA THR A 29 -3.44 3.67 3.38
C THR A 29 -2.37 4.32 4.24
N LYS A 30 -1.21 3.69 4.39
CA LYS A 30 -0.12 4.19 5.23
C LYS A 30 0.49 5.48 4.74
N TYR A 31 0.28 5.84 3.50
CA TYR A 31 0.75 7.12 3.00
C TYR A 31 0.08 8.30 3.70
N ARG A 32 -1.22 8.23 3.94
CA ARG A 32 -1.99 9.35 4.53
C ARG A 32 -2.57 9.11 5.90
N LEU A 33 -2.65 7.86 6.35
CA LEU A 33 -3.35 7.52 7.57
C LEU A 33 -2.50 6.67 8.49
N ASN A 34 -2.61 6.96 9.79
CA ASN A 34 -2.13 6.08 10.85
C ASN A 34 -3.29 5.32 11.44
N ILE A 35 -3.09 4.05 11.73
CA ILE A 35 -4.08 3.21 12.40
C ILE A 35 -3.85 3.33 13.91
N VAL A 36 -4.83 3.86 14.62
CA VAL A 36 -4.77 4.08 16.06
C VAL A 36 -5.24 2.84 16.80
N LYS A 37 -6.37 2.28 16.36
CA LYS A 37 -7.04 1.18 17.04
C LYS A 37 -7.84 0.37 16.04
N LYS A 38 -7.94 -0.94 16.32
CA LYS A 38 -8.79 -1.84 15.56
C LYS A 38 -9.43 -2.85 16.49
N PHE A 39 -10.67 -3.25 16.20
CA PHE A 39 -11.33 -4.34 16.90
C PHE A 39 -12.23 -5.11 15.97
N PHE A 40 -12.32 -6.40 16.25
CA PHE A 40 -13.08 -7.33 15.44
C PHE A 40 -14.53 -7.37 15.91
N VAL A 41 -15.44 -7.48 14.95
CA VAL A 41 -16.88 -7.54 15.22
C VAL A 41 -17.41 -8.88 14.68
N SER A 42 -18.00 -9.67 15.59
CA SER A 42 -18.60 -10.94 15.21
C SER A 42 -19.84 -10.74 14.33
N PRO A 43 -20.10 -11.64 13.35
CA PRO A 43 -21.35 -11.61 12.59
C PRO A 43 -22.61 -11.65 13.48
N ASN A 44 -22.51 -12.22 14.69
CA ASN A 44 -23.61 -12.28 15.63
C ASN A 44 -24.11 -10.93 16.14
N CYS A 45 -23.30 -9.86 15.96
CA CYS A 45 -23.66 -8.51 16.38
C CYS A 45 -24.62 -7.79 15.42
N PHE A 46 -24.94 -8.39 14.28
CA PHE A 46 -25.76 -7.78 13.24
C PHE A 46 -27.08 -8.54 13.01
N PHE A 47 -28.10 -7.80 12.54
CA PHE A 47 -29.34 -8.39 12.09
C PHE A 47 -29.78 -7.70 10.78
N PRO A 48 -29.98 -8.45 9.67
CA PRO A 48 -29.67 -9.88 9.53
C PRO A 48 -28.18 -10.18 9.67
N LYS A 49 -27.86 -11.38 10.15
CA LYS A 49 -26.50 -11.81 10.42
C LYS A 49 -25.69 -11.96 9.12
N PRO A 50 -24.58 -11.20 8.93
CA PRO A 50 -23.70 -11.40 7.78
C PRO A 50 -22.94 -12.71 7.88
N LYS A 51 -22.45 -13.21 6.73
CA LYS A 51 -21.69 -14.47 6.68
C LYS A 51 -20.21 -14.30 7.05
N ILE A 52 -19.72 -13.06 7.07
CA ILE A 52 -18.29 -12.74 7.18
C ILE A 52 -18.05 -11.86 8.40
N ASN A 53 -16.94 -12.13 9.12
CA ASN A 53 -16.49 -11.29 10.22
C ASN A 53 -16.10 -9.90 9.70
N SER A 54 -16.26 -8.90 10.55
CA SER A 54 -15.92 -7.52 10.25
C SER A 54 -14.85 -7.01 11.21
N VAL A 55 -14.15 -5.95 10.79
CA VAL A 55 -13.19 -5.24 11.61
C VAL A 55 -13.49 -3.74 11.53
N VAL A 56 -13.47 -3.09 12.69
CA VAL A 56 -13.61 -1.63 12.79
C VAL A 56 -12.23 -1.05 13.00
N ILE A 57 -11.85 -0.08 12.17
CA ILE A 57 -10.53 0.55 12.22
C ILE A 57 -10.69 2.04 12.46
N HIS A 58 -9.98 2.54 13.45
CA HIS A 58 -9.87 3.96 13.74
C HIS A 58 -8.59 4.52 13.13
N PHE A 59 -8.74 5.43 12.19
CA PHE A 59 -7.64 6.11 11.51
C PHE A 59 -7.50 7.55 11.98
N ILE A 60 -6.27 8.05 11.98
CA ILE A 60 -6.00 9.48 12.08
C ILE A 60 -5.14 9.92 10.90
N PRO A 61 -5.27 11.18 10.43
CA PRO A 61 -4.42 11.69 9.35
C PRO A 61 -2.95 11.66 9.75
N LYS A 62 -2.11 11.34 8.79
CA LYS A 62 -0.65 11.28 8.96
C LYS A 62 -0.02 12.52 8.34
N ILE A 63 0.88 13.16 9.06
CA ILE A 63 1.66 14.28 8.55
C ILE A 63 2.81 13.73 7.72
N GLN A 64 2.87 14.12 6.44
CA GLN A 64 3.93 13.69 5.53
C GLN A 64 5.20 14.49 5.75
N LYS A 65 6.30 13.83 6.10
CA LYS A 65 7.59 14.49 6.36
C LYS A 65 8.58 14.35 5.21
N TYR A 66 8.48 13.29 4.40
CA TYR A 66 9.56 12.94 3.46
C TYR A 66 9.17 12.98 1.99
N TYR A 67 8.01 12.45 1.62
CA TYR A 67 7.60 12.38 0.22
C TYR A 67 6.26 13.08 0.03
N LYS A 68 6.29 14.13 -0.79
CA LYS A 68 5.09 14.91 -1.09
C LYS A 68 4.51 14.41 -2.40
N ILE A 69 3.53 13.55 -2.33
CA ILE A 69 2.82 13.05 -3.50
C ILE A 69 1.64 13.97 -3.77
N GLU A 70 1.76 14.81 -4.80
CA GLU A 70 0.71 15.76 -5.16
C GLU A 70 -0.51 15.06 -5.75
N ASN A 71 -0.28 14.02 -6.56
CA ASN A 71 -1.34 13.26 -7.19
C ASN A 71 -1.33 11.81 -6.70
N LEU A 72 -2.24 11.51 -5.78
CA LEU A 72 -2.38 10.15 -5.22
C LEU A 72 -2.71 9.10 -6.29
N LYS A 73 -3.31 9.51 -7.39
CA LYS A 73 -3.61 8.64 -8.52
C LYS A 73 -2.37 7.96 -9.08
N ASN A 74 -1.24 8.65 -9.09
CA ASN A 74 0.03 8.07 -9.55
C ASN A 74 0.48 6.93 -8.64
N LEU A 75 0.30 7.06 -7.32
CA LEU A 75 0.60 5.97 -6.38
C LEU A 75 -0.32 4.78 -6.61
N GLU A 76 -1.60 5.03 -6.85
CA GLU A 76 -2.56 3.98 -7.16
C GLU A 76 -2.19 3.24 -8.44
N GLU A 77 -1.80 3.94 -9.48
CA GLU A 77 -1.41 3.35 -10.77
C GLU A 77 -0.14 2.52 -10.65
N ILE A 78 0.88 3.05 -9.96
CA ILE A 78 2.15 2.36 -9.76
C ILE A 78 1.95 1.07 -8.98
N THR A 79 1.25 1.13 -7.86
CA THR A 79 0.97 -0.05 -7.05
C THR A 79 0.11 -1.06 -7.81
N ASN A 80 -0.81 -0.59 -8.65
CA ASN A 80 -1.61 -1.47 -9.50
C ASN A 80 -0.75 -2.22 -10.52
N ILE A 81 0.18 -1.53 -11.18
CA ILE A 81 1.09 -2.13 -12.17
C ILE A 81 1.95 -3.21 -11.51
N PHE A 82 2.56 -2.90 -10.37
CA PHE A 82 3.43 -3.85 -9.67
C PHE A 82 2.66 -5.05 -9.13
N PHE A 83 1.55 -4.83 -8.44
CA PHE A 83 0.80 -5.93 -7.83
C PHE A 83 -0.07 -6.71 -8.81
N SER A 84 -0.27 -6.23 -10.02
CA SER A 84 -0.85 -7.04 -11.10
C SER A 84 0.11 -8.13 -11.57
N ASN A 85 1.41 -7.96 -11.32
CA ASN A 85 2.47 -8.90 -11.65
C ASN A 85 3.22 -9.33 -10.38
N LYS A 86 2.50 -9.66 -9.33
CA LYS A 86 3.04 -9.91 -7.99
C LYS A 86 4.13 -10.99 -7.94
N ARG A 87 4.06 -11.98 -8.81
CA ARG A 87 5.03 -13.09 -8.85
C ARG A 87 6.28 -12.80 -9.67
N LYS A 88 6.29 -11.69 -10.41
CA LYS A 88 7.42 -11.32 -11.28
C LYS A 88 8.37 -10.36 -10.59
N MET A 89 9.63 -10.40 -10.98
CA MET A 89 10.63 -9.42 -10.53
C MET A 89 10.24 -8.02 -11.02
N ILE A 90 10.63 -7.00 -10.27
CA ILE A 90 10.23 -5.61 -10.52
C ILE A 90 10.94 -4.95 -11.70
N ASN A 91 12.03 -5.54 -12.21
CA ASN A 91 12.89 -4.92 -13.22
C ASN A 91 12.12 -4.45 -14.47
N LYS A 92 11.23 -5.28 -15.01
CA LYS A 92 10.47 -4.92 -16.22
C LYS A 92 9.51 -3.76 -15.98
N ASN A 93 8.75 -3.83 -14.90
CA ASN A 93 7.79 -2.78 -14.56
C ASN A 93 8.49 -1.45 -14.26
N LEU A 94 9.61 -1.53 -13.53
CA LEU A 94 10.37 -0.35 -13.18
C LEU A 94 10.95 0.35 -14.42
N LYS A 95 11.50 -0.42 -15.36
CA LYS A 95 12.05 0.12 -16.61
C LYS A 95 11.01 0.74 -17.53
N LYS A 96 9.76 0.33 -17.40
CA LYS A 96 8.66 0.92 -18.18
C LYS A 96 8.27 2.33 -17.69
N ILE A 97 8.43 2.59 -16.41
CA ILE A 97 7.97 3.85 -15.78
C ILE A 97 9.08 4.80 -15.43
N LEU A 98 10.32 4.31 -15.26
CA LEU A 98 11.48 5.13 -14.92
C LEU A 98 12.64 4.86 -15.86
N ASN A 99 13.42 5.91 -16.15
CA ASN A 99 14.69 5.77 -16.86
C ASN A 99 15.79 5.29 -15.90
N MET A 100 16.97 4.95 -16.44
CA MET A 100 18.08 4.43 -15.62
C MET A 100 18.59 5.44 -14.59
N ASN A 101 18.55 6.72 -14.90
CA ASN A 101 18.98 7.77 -13.97
C ASN A 101 18.05 7.85 -12.77
N ASP A 102 16.74 7.76 -12.99
CA ASP A 102 15.75 7.78 -11.91
C ASP A 102 15.84 6.52 -11.04
N ILE A 103 16.11 5.38 -11.66
CA ILE A 103 16.31 4.11 -10.91
C ILE A 103 17.50 4.23 -9.96
N LYS A 104 18.59 4.85 -10.40
CA LYS A 104 19.76 5.08 -9.56
C LYS A 104 19.47 6.00 -8.37
N LYS A 105 18.53 6.94 -8.52
CA LYS A 105 18.12 7.85 -7.43
C LYS A 105 17.38 7.14 -6.30
N ILE A 106 16.82 5.96 -6.56
CA ILE A 106 16.13 5.18 -5.53
C ILE A 106 17.14 4.57 -4.55
N GLY A 107 18.39 4.42 -4.97
CA GLY A 107 19.45 3.82 -4.17
C GLY A 107 19.79 2.40 -4.61
N ASN A 108 20.36 1.60 -3.70
CA ASN A 108 20.73 0.23 -3.99
C ASN A 108 19.54 -0.70 -3.99
N LEU A 109 18.70 -0.59 -5.02
CA LEU A 109 17.51 -1.43 -5.17
C LEU A 109 17.86 -2.67 -5.96
N ASP A 110 17.60 -3.84 -5.37
CA ASP A 110 17.74 -5.12 -6.07
C ASP A 110 16.56 -5.30 -7.03
N LEU A 111 16.83 -5.25 -8.33
CA LEU A 111 15.82 -5.37 -9.37
C LEU A 111 15.26 -6.78 -9.52
N LYS A 112 15.82 -7.76 -8.84
CA LYS A 112 15.32 -9.13 -8.81
C LYS A 112 14.23 -9.36 -7.76
N LEU A 113 13.98 -8.37 -6.91
CA LEU A 113 12.92 -8.44 -5.92
C LEU A 113 11.54 -8.45 -6.58
N ARG A 114 10.56 -8.97 -5.84
CA ARG A 114 9.17 -8.96 -6.25
C ARG A 114 8.43 -7.79 -5.58
N PRO A 115 7.24 -7.41 -6.08
CA PRO A 115 6.52 -6.28 -5.50
C PRO A 115 6.27 -6.36 -3.99
N SER A 116 6.01 -7.55 -3.45
CA SER A 116 5.79 -7.73 -2.02
C SER A 116 7.06 -7.66 -1.16
N ASP A 117 8.24 -7.63 -1.79
CA ASP A 117 9.52 -7.51 -1.10
C ASP A 117 9.96 -6.04 -0.94
N LEU A 118 9.17 -5.09 -1.44
CA LEU A 118 9.48 -3.67 -1.36
C LEU A 118 8.71 -2.99 -0.24
N GLU A 119 9.42 -2.22 0.59
CA GLU A 119 8.82 -1.40 1.63
C GLU A 119 7.91 -0.31 1.03
N PRO A 120 6.90 0.18 1.78
CA PRO A 120 6.03 1.26 1.29
C PRO A 120 6.80 2.49 0.82
N GLU A 121 7.89 2.84 1.49
CA GLU A 121 8.70 4.01 1.17
C GLU A 121 9.31 3.96 -0.23
N ILE A 122 9.63 2.77 -0.72
CA ILE A 122 10.14 2.60 -2.09
C ILE A 122 9.08 3.01 -3.11
N TYR A 123 7.82 2.63 -2.88
CA TYR A 123 6.71 3.04 -3.75
C TYR A 123 6.49 4.56 -3.70
N TYR A 124 6.66 5.16 -2.54
CA TYR A 124 6.53 6.61 -2.39
C TYR A 124 7.65 7.34 -3.14
N LYS A 125 8.88 6.83 -3.08
CA LYS A 125 10.02 7.38 -3.85
C LYS A 125 9.78 7.32 -5.35
N ILE A 126 9.30 6.18 -5.84
CA ILE A 126 9.00 5.99 -7.27
C ILE A 126 7.93 7.00 -7.71
N THR A 127 6.88 7.14 -6.91
CA THR A 127 5.80 8.08 -7.21
C THR A 127 6.29 9.52 -7.22
N ASP A 128 7.12 9.89 -6.25
CA ASP A 128 7.71 11.22 -6.16
C ASP A 128 8.58 11.54 -7.39
N LEU A 129 9.39 10.59 -7.85
CA LEU A 129 10.20 10.74 -9.06
C LEU A 129 9.36 10.94 -10.31
N ILE A 130 8.23 10.27 -10.41
CA ILE A 130 7.30 10.42 -11.54
C ILE A 130 6.64 11.79 -11.52
N ASN A 131 6.22 12.26 -10.34
CA ASN A 131 5.57 13.56 -10.18
C ASN A 131 6.48 14.74 -10.50
N LYS A 132 7.79 14.56 -10.38
CA LYS A 132 8.78 15.60 -10.68
C LYS A 132 9.17 15.74 -12.15
N ARG A 133 8.60 14.93 -13.00
CA ARG A 133 8.84 14.99 -14.45
C ARG A 133 8.09 16.12 -15.13
#